data_266de854161c9fa51e26abccd35a9f4c
#
_entry.id   266de854161c9fa51e26abccd35a9f4c
#
_cell.length_a   1.000
_cell.length_b   1.000
_cell.length_c   1.000
_cell.angle_alpha   90.00
_cell.angle_beta   90.00
_cell.angle_gamma   90.00
#
_symmetry.space_group_name_H-M   'P 1'
#
loop_
_entity.id
_entity.type
_entity.pdbx_description
1 polymer ?
#
loop_
_entity_poly.entity_id
_entity_poly.type
_entity_poly.pdbx_seq_one_letter_code
_entity_poly.pdbx_strand_id
1 'polypeptide(L)'
;VLVPPQPIAVVHFLGGAFVGTAPNVAYRWLLTELGKAGYVVVATPFLNTFDHTAIARTVLNRFESIIERLQRNQEITSGFLPVYGLGHSMGCKLHLLIGSLYGVERAGNILIAYNNYPVKQAIPFGEQFAQLQLDKWLMGLQKQLKQFNWQVDLSFEFTPSPEETNQLIAGHYDIRRNLLIKFSNDEIDQTLSLRPILNQQAADLVTYCPLPGNHLTPLGQEIQWETGTEFSPLDAVGQWLKSSLSQDLQRLQSEILRWLDPSHFYPAAKINSAPSH
;
A
#
# COMPACT_ATOMS: atom_id res chain seq x y z
N VAL A 1 -12.59 6.87 4.20
CA VAL A 1 -13.07 5.60 4.76
C VAL A 1 -14.13 5.04 3.84
N LEU A 2 -14.09 3.74 3.58
CA LEU A 2 -15.14 2.98 2.89
C LEU A 2 -15.65 1.91 3.84
N VAL A 3 -16.96 1.86 4.05
CA VAL A 3 -17.60 0.87 4.93
C VAL A 3 -18.63 0.10 4.10
N PRO A 4 -18.40 -1.19 3.82
CA PRO A 4 -19.37 -2.02 3.10
C PRO A 4 -20.54 -2.40 4.03
N PRO A 5 -21.71 -2.79 3.48
CA PRO A 5 -22.89 -3.16 4.28
C PRO A 5 -22.65 -4.36 5.22
N GLN A 6 -21.81 -5.29 4.82
CA GLN A 6 -21.46 -6.48 5.61
C GLN A 6 -19.93 -6.62 5.66
N PRO A 7 -19.26 -5.93 6.59
CA PRO A 7 -17.82 -5.94 6.65
C PRO A 7 -17.30 -7.30 7.17
N ILE A 8 -16.28 -7.83 6.47
CA ILE A 8 -15.61 -9.11 6.81
C ILE A 8 -14.27 -8.90 7.52
N ALA A 9 -13.61 -7.78 7.25
CA ALA A 9 -12.34 -7.40 7.87
C ALA A 9 -12.08 -5.90 7.66
N VAL A 10 -11.03 -5.38 8.29
CA VAL A 10 -10.55 -4.00 8.17
C VAL A 10 -9.20 -3.98 7.47
N VAL A 11 -9.03 -3.08 6.50
CA VAL A 11 -7.76 -2.79 5.85
C VAL A 11 -7.33 -1.38 6.21
N HIS A 12 -6.21 -1.24 6.93
CA HIS A 12 -5.54 0.03 7.16
C HIS A 12 -4.55 0.27 6.02
N PHE A 13 -4.85 1.24 5.16
CA PHE A 13 -4.04 1.56 3.98
C PHE A 13 -3.12 2.75 4.22
N LEU A 14 -1.85 2.60 3.85
CA LEU A 14 -0.82 3.65 3.84
C LEU A 14 -0.16 3.71 2.46
N GLY A 15 -0.22 4.86 1.82
CA GLY A 15 0.35 5.09 0.49
C GLY A 15 1.86 5.38 0.49
N GLY A 16 2.42 5.65 -0.69
CA GLY A 16 3.81 6.06 -0.86
C GLY A 16 4.09 7.49 -0.40
N ALA A 17 5.36 7.85 -0.28
CA ALA A 17 5.85 9.10 0.31
C ALA A 17 5.19 10.37 -0.26
N PHE A 18 5.07 10.48 -1.59
CA PHE A 18 4.59 11.70 -2.27
C PHE A 18 3.08 11.70 -2.49
N VAL A 19 2.47 10.54 -2.55
CA VAL A 19 1.02 10.35 -2.82
C VAL A 19 0.23 9.97 -1.58
N GLY A 20 0.91 9.72 -0.47
CA GLY A 20 0.30 9.37 0.82
C GLY A 20 -0.52 10.50 1.46
N THR A 21 -0.41 11.74 0.96
CA THR A 21 -1.21 12.89 1.41
C THR A 21 -2.67 12.81 0.96
N ALA A 22 -2.95 12.15 -0.17
CA ALA A 22 -4.29 12.02 -0.72
C ALA A 22 -4.54 10.61 -1.28
N PRO A 23 -4.49 9.57 -0.42
CA PRO A 23 -4.58 8.18 -0.85
C PRO A 23 -5.93 7.85 -1.50
N ASN A 24 -7.00 8.52 -1.13
CA ASN A 24 -8.34 8.37 -1.71
C ASN A 24 -8.43 8.84 -3.19
N VAL A 25 -7.46 9.61 -3.65
CA VAL A 25 -7.35 10.02 -5.06
C VAL A 25 -6.35 9.12 -5.77
N ALA A 26 -5.13 9.03 -5.24
CA ALA A 26 -4.04 8.31 -5.89
C ALA A 26 -4.28 6.80 -6.03
N TYR A 27 -4.96 6.17 -5.07
CA TYR A 27 -5.24 4.73 -5.04
C TYR A 27 -6.73 4.41 -5.15
N ARG A 28 -7.52 5.36 -5.67
CA ARG A 28 -8.98 5.30 -5.67
C ARG A 28 -9.54 3.96 -6.16
N TRP A 29 -9.04 3.47 -7.29
CA TRP A 29 -9.52 2.24 -7.87
C TRP A 29 -9.29 1.04 -6.94
N LEU A 30 -8.04 0.84 -6.50
CA LEU A 30 -7.67 -0.28 -5.62
C LEU A 30 -8.49 -0.27 -4.32
N LEU A 31 -8.59 0.89 -3.66
CA LEU A 31 -9.33 1.03 -2.41
C LEU A 31 -10.83 0.77 -2.61
N THR A 32 -11.40 1.22 -3.74
CA THR A 32 -12.81 0.98 -4.06
C THR A 32 -13.08 -0.51 -4.29
N GLU A 33 -12.21 -1.22 -5.00
CA GLU A 33 -12.37 -2.65 -5.24
C GLU A 33 -12.27 -3.48 -3.95
N LEU A 34 -11.38 -3.10 -3.02
CA LEU A 34 -11.34 -3.71 -1.69
C LEU A 34 -12.64 -3.46 -0.90
N GLY A 35 -13.18 -2.24 -0.97
CA GLY A 35 -14.47 -1.92 -0.35
C GLY A 35 -15.63 -2.75 -0.94
N LYS A 36 -15.68 -2.93 -2.27
CA LYS A 36 -16.66 -3.79 -2.94
C LYS A 36 -16.53 -5.26 -2.55
N ALA A 37 -15.31 -5.71 -2.24
CA ALA A 37 -15.03 -7.06 -1.79
C ALA A 37 -15.38 -7.31 -0.30
N GLY A 38 -15.95 -6.32 0.40
CA GLY A 38 -16.42 -6.48 1.78
C GLY A 38 -15.44 -6.02 2.86
N TYR A 39 -14.35 -5.34 2.50
CA TYR A 39 -13.40 -4.82 3.47
C TYR A 39 -13.75 -3.39 3.89
N VAL A 40 -13.71 -3.10 5.19
CA VAL A 40 -13.65 -1.71 5.66
C VAL A 40 -12.28 -1.15 5.29
N VAL A 41 -12.22 -0.12 4.48
CA VAL A 41 -10.96 0.48 4.07
C VAL A 41 -10.75 1.81 4.77
N VAL A 42 -9.72 1.88 5.60
CA VAL A 42 -9.29 3.10 6.28
C VAL A 42 -7.97 3.55 5.68
N ALA A 43 -8.01 4.47 4.73
CA ALA A 43 -6.83 5.10 4.16
C ALA A 43 -6.46 6.33 4.98
N THR A 44 -5.30 6.29 5.64
CA THR A 44 -4.84 7.36 6.53
C THR A 44 -3.81 8.23 5.81
N PRO A 45 -4.12 9.51 5.53
CA PRO A 45 -3.18 10.41 4.89
C PRO A 45 -2.07 10.84 5.86
N PHE A 46 -0.87 11.06 5.32
CA PHE A 46 0.26 11.61 6.04
C PHE A 46 1.11 12.51 5.16
N LEU A 47 1.87 13.41 5.80
CA LEU A 47 2.93 14.17 5.17
C LEU A 47 4.26 13.43 5.36
N ASN A 48 5.03 13.32 4.29
CA ASN A 48 6.36 12.75 4.38
C ASN A 48 7.32 13.75 5.04
N THR A 49 7.75 13.44 6.25
CA THR A 49 8.77 14.18 7.01
C THR A 49 9.97 13.28 7.27
N PHE A 50 11.03 13.81 7.88
CA PHE A 50 12.23 13.01 8.20
C PHE A 50 12.00 12.04 9.37
N ASP A 51 11.02 12.29 10.25
CA ASP A 51 10.70 11.42 11.38
C ASP A 51 9.59 10.44 11.02
N HIS A 52 9.99 9.27 10.52
CA HIS A 52 9.07 8.19 10.16
C HIS A 52 8.43 7.52 11.38
N THR A 53 9.07 7.59 12.56
CA THR A 53 8.47 7.09 13.81
C THR A 53 7.28 7.94 14.21
N ALA A 54 7.42 9.27 14.16
CA ALA A 54 6.32 10.19 14.44
C ALA A 54 5.16 10.04 13.42
N ILE A 55 5.49 9.83 12.14
CA ILE A 55 4.47 9.53 11.12
C ILE A 55 3.74 8.23 11.48
N ALA A 56 4.46 7.14 11.77
CA ALA A 56 3.89 5.84 12.11
C ALA A 56 2.93 5.94 13.32
N ARG A 57 3.31 6.66 14.38
CA ARG A 57 2.46 6.93 15.54
C ARG A 57 1.21 7.72 15.15
N THR A 58 1.39 8.78 14.36
CA THR A 58 0.28 9.66 13.96
C THR A 58 -0.77 8.93 13.14
N VAL A 59 -0.34 8.11 12.14
CA VAL A 59 -1.28 7.36 11.30
C VAL A 59 -1.95 6.23 12.09
N LEU A 60 -1.26 5.61 13.04
CA LEU A 60 -1.85 4.61 13.93
C LEU A 60 -2.94 5.23 14.81
N ASN A 61 -2.65 6.31 15.53
CA ASN A 61 -3.61 7.00 16.39
C ASN A 61 -4.87 7.45 15.60
N ARG A 62 -4.67 7.95 14.36
CA ARG A 62 -5.80 8.32 13.48
C ARG A 62 -6.62 7.10 13.08
N PHE A 63 -5.96 6.00 12.75
CA PHE A 63 -6.63 4.76 12.42
C PHE A 63 -7.49 4.26 13.59
N GLU A 64 -6.94 4.18 14.78
CA GLU A 64 -7.63 3.75 16.00
C GLU A 64 -8.83 4.65 16.30
N SER A 65 -8.65 5.98 16.28
CA SER A 65 -9.76 6.93 16.47
C SER A 65 -10.87 6.78 15.43
N ILE A 66 -10.53 6.41 14.19
CA ILE A 66 -11.53 6.15 13.14
C ILE A 66 -12.29 4.86 13.47
N ILE A 67 -11.61 3.78 13.84
CA ILE A 67 -12.24 2.51 14.21
C ILE A 67 -13.19 2.69 15.40
N GLU A 68 -12.74 3.36 16.47
CA GLU A 68 -13.58 3.67 17.63
C GLU A 68 -14.84 4.48 17.26
N ARG A 69 -14.71 5.43 16.35
CA ARG A 69 -15.85 6.20 15.85
C ARG A 69 -16.84 5.33 15.08
N LEU A 70 -16.35 4.46 14.18
CA LEU A 70 -17.18 3.55 13.39
C LEU A 70 -17.93 2.57 14.28
N GLN A 71 -17.30 2.07 15.35
CA GLN A 71 -17.93 1.20 16.35
C GLN A 71 -19.00 1.94 17.17
N ARG A 72 -18.69 3.14 17.66
CA ARG A 72 -19.67 3.96 18.40
C ARG A 72 -20.89 4.33 17.58
N ASN A 73 -20.70 4.58 16.30
CA ASN A 73 -21.78 4.90 15.37
C ASN A 73 -22.51 3.66 14.85
N GLN A 74 -22.12 2.45 15.29
CA GLN A 74 -22.67 1.18 14.80
C GLN A 74 -22.53 0.97 13.26
N GLU A 75 -21.56 1.66 12.65
CA GLU A 75 -21.25 1.49 11.22
C GLU A 75 -20.49 0.17 10.99
N ILE A 76 -19.77 -0.31 12.00
CA ILE A 76 -19.21 -1.65 12.08
C ILE A 76 -19.65 -2.32 13.38
N THR A 77 -19.89 -3.63 13.34
CA THR A 77 -20.28 -4.36 14.55
C THR A 77 -19.16 -4.33 15.59
N SER A 78 -19.51 -4.33 16.87
CA SER A 78 -18.55 -4.43 17.99
C SER A 78 -17.88 -5.81 18.09
N GLY A 79 -18.16 -6.72 17.15
CA GLY A 79 -17.47 -7.99 17.01
C GLY A 79 -16.03 -7.81 16.51
N PHE A 80 -15.21 -8.81 16.78
CA PHE A 80 -13.81 -8.84 16.33
C PHE A 80 -13.74 -8.95 14.79
N LEU A 81 -13.38 -7.86 14.12
CA LEU A 81 -13.01 -7.89 12.71
C LEU A 81 -11.48 -7.96 12.61
N PRO A 82 -10.92 -8.93 11.87
CA PRO A 82 -9.48 -9.00 11.67
C PRO A 82 -9.00 -7.72 10.95
N VAL A 83 -7.85 -7.20 11.40
CA VAL A 83 -7.24 -5.98 10.85
C VAL A 83 -6.01 -6.34 10.07
N TYR A 84 -5.93 -5.89 8.82
CA TYR A 84 -4.77 -6.02 7.95
C TYR A 84 -4.14 -4.66 7.68
N GLY A 85 -2.80 -4.61 7.66
CA GLY A 85 -2.07 -3.47 7.10
C GLY A 85 -1.87 -3.67 5.60
N LEU A 86 -2.07 -2.61 4.81
CA LEU A 86 -1.77 -2.58 3.38
C LEU A 86 -0.92 -1.35 3.09
N GLY A 87 0.35 -1.57 2.79
CA GLY A 87 1.31 -0.51 2.50
C GLY A 87 1.79 -0.54 1.05
N HIS A 88 2.04 0.65 0.48
CA HIS A 88 2.76 0.80 -0.77
C HIS A 88 4.00 1.66 -0.54
N SER A 89 5.16 1.21 -1.06
CA SER A 89 6.42 1.98 -0.99
C SER A 89 6.76 2.37 0.46
N MET A 90 6.88 3.65 0.80
CA MET A 90 7.07 4.14 2.16
C MET A 90 5.97 3.66 3.13
N GLY A 91 4.73 3.49 2.67
CA GLY A 91 3.64 2.95 3.50
C GLY A 91 3.95 1.56 4.05
N CYS A 92 4.75 0.75 3.35
CA CYS A 92 5.25 -0.52 3.85
C CYS A 92 6.18 -0.31 5.06
N LYS A 93 7.13 0.63 4.97
CA LYS A 93 8.03 0.99 6.09
C LYS A 93 7.22 1.42 7.30
N LEU A 94 6.18 2.24 7.11
CA LEU A 94 5.34 2.70 8.21
C LEU A 94 4.58 1.54 8.88
N HIS A 95 4.03 0.57 8.12
CA HIS A 95 3.41 -0.62 8.70
C HIS A 95 4.41 -1.51 9.45
N LEU A 96 5.63 -1.63 8.95
CA LEU A 96 6.70 -2.37 9.62
C LEU A 96 7.10 -1.68 10.93
N LEU A 97 7.22 -0.35 10.94
CA LEU A 97 7.47 0.43 12.16
C LEU A 97 6.32 0.33 13.16
N ILE A 98 5.07 0.36 12.69
CA ILE A 98 3.90 0.16 13.55
C ILE A 98 3.96 -1.20 14.23
N GLY A 99 4.23 -2.27 13.49
CA GLY A 99 4.31 -3.63 14.05
C GLY A 99 5.57 -3.89 14.89
N SER A 100 6.60 -3.02 14.81
CA SER A 100 7.83 -3.15 15.60
C SER A 100 7.82 -2.31 16.89
N LEU A 101 7.12 -1.17 16.88
CA LEU A 101 7.22 -0.17 17.96
C LEU A 101 5.98 -0.11 18.84
N TYR A 102 4.83 -0.58 18.32
CA TYR A 102 3.56 -0.47 19.03
C TYR A 102 2.91 -1.85 19.08
N GLY A 103 2.50 -2.31 20.23
CA GLY A 103 1.88 -3.64 20.43
C GLY A 103 0.50 -3.73 19.75
N VAL A 104 0.49 -3.74 18.43
CA VAL A 104 -0.75 -3.79 17.62
C VAL A 104 -1.10 -5.22 17.24
N GLU A 105 -2.36 -5.57 17.36
CA GLU A 105 -2.88 -6.85 16.85
C GLU A 105 -3.27 -6.69 15.38
N ARG A 106 -2.57 -7.42 14.50
CA ARG A 106 -2.84 -7.49 13.06
C ARG A 106 -2.94 -8.93 12.60
N ALA A 107 -3.94 -9.24 11.79
CA ALA A 107 -4.07 -10.54 11.14
C ALA A 107 -2.97 -10.75 10.06
N GLY A 108 -2.38 -9.68 9.58
CA GLY A 108 -1.24 -9.69 8.68
C GLY A 108 -1.00 -8.34 8.01
N ASN A 109 0.13 -8.25 7.27
CA ASN A 109 0.47 -7.09 6.47
C ASN A 109 0.71 -7.47 4.99
N ILE A 110 0.26 -6.60 4.09
CA ILE A 110 0.52 -6.65 2.65
C ILE A 110 1.44 -5.49 2.32
N LEU A 111 2.63 -5.82 1.82
CA LEU A 111 3.71 -4.88 1.58
C LEU A 111 4.02 -4.85 0.08
N ILE A 112 3.60 -3.77 -0.58
CA ILE A 112 3.71 -3.60 -2.03
C ILE A 112 4.88 -2.68 -2.35
N ALA A 113 5.85 -3.18 -3.10
CA ALA A 113 7.00 -2.39 -3.57
C ALA A 113 7.72 -1.67 -2.41
N TYR A 114 8.14 -2.42 -1.40
CA TYR A 114 8.78 -1.89 -0.19
C TYR A 114 9.98 -1.00 -0.51
N ASN A 115 10.08 0.12 0.21
CA ASN A 115 11.13 1.10 0.04
C ASN A 115 11.62 1.61 1.40
N ASN A 116 12.96 1.62 1.58
CA ASN A 116 13.64 2.08 2.80
C ASN A 116 15.02 2.70 2.44
N TYR A 117 15.02 3.65 1.49
CA TYR A 117 16.24 4.34 1.08
C TYR A 117 16.66 5.43 2.07
N PRO A 118 17.98 5.71 2.17
CA PRO A 118 18.46 6.90 2.86
C PRO A 118 18.03 8.18 2.11
N VAL A 119 17.99 9.30 2.82
CA VAL A 119 17.55 10.60 2.28
C VAL A 119 18.24 10.96 0.96
N LYS A 120 19.56 10.77 0.88
CA LYS A 120 20.35 11.08 -0.33
C LYS A 120 19.90 10.33 -1.58
N GLN A 121 19.35 9.14 -1.43
CA GLN A 121 18.85 8.31 -2.54
C GLN A 121 17.36 8.51 -2.78
N ALA A 122 16.61 8.96 -1.77
CA ALA A 122 15.17 9.20 -1.89
C ALA A 122 14.84 10.49 -2.66
N ILE A 123 15.70 11.52 -2.60
CA ILE A 123 15.49 12.82 -3.27
C ILE A 123 15.40 12.70 -4.79
N PRO A 124 16.33 12.02 -5.50
CA PRO A 124 16.25 11.84 -6.95
C PRO A 124 14.96 11.16 -7.42
N PHE A 125 14.43 10.23 -6.63
CA PHE A 125 13.15 9.59 -6.94
C PHE A 125 11.97 10.56 -6.85
N GLY A 126 12.00 11.47 -5.86
CA GLY A 126 11.00 12.54 -5.75
C GLY A 126 10.99 13.47 -6.97
N GLU A 127 12.15 13.81 -7.52
CA GLU A 127 12.27 14.62 -8.73
C GLU A 127 11.78 13.87 -9.97
N GLN A 128 12.07 12.58 -10.12
CA GLN A 128 11.53 11.75 -11.20
C GLN A 128 10.01 11.62 -11.12
N PHE A 129 9.44 11.45 -9.91
CA PHE A 129 7.99 11.47 -9.71
C PHE A 129 7.37 12.82 -10.09
N ALA A 130 8.05 13.93 -9.80
CA ALA A 130 7.58 15.26 -10.16
C ALA A 130 7.64 15.55 -11.67
N GLN A 131 8.55 14.90 -12.39
CA GLN A 131 8.71 15.03 -13.86
C GLN A 131 7.71 14.17 -14.65
N LEU A 132 7.25 13.06 -14.08
CA LEU A 132 6.10 12.34 -14.62
C LEU A 132 4.90 13.24 -14.43
N GLN A 133 4.51 13.98 -15.50
CA GLN A 133 3.37 14.91 -15.55
C GLN A 133 2.07 14.20 -15.12
N LEU A 134 1.99 13.90 -13.84
CA LEU A 134 0.79 13.42 -13.19
C LEU A 134 -0.09 14.64 -12.94
N ASP A 135 -0.74 15.11 -14.00
CA ASP A 135 -1.79 16.12 -14.09
C ASP A 135 -1.85 17.26 -13.02
N LYS A 136 -2.63 18.27 -13.29
CA LYS A 136 -2.89 19.51 -12.51
C LYS A 136 -3.00 19.30 -10.98
N TRP A 137 -3.27 18.06 -10.54
CA TRP A 137 -3.36 17.66 -9.14
C TRP A 137 -1.99 17.63 -8.44
N LEU A 138 -0.93 17.14 -9.12
CA LEU A 138 0.44 17.23 -8.60
C LEU A 138 1.00 18.65 -8.60
N MET A 139 0.46 19.55 -9.44
CA MET A 139 0.83 20.97 -9.35
C MET A 139 0.43 21.59 -8.00
N GLY A 140 -0.67 21.16 -7.40
CA GLY A 140 -1.05 21.54 -6.04
C GLY A 140 -0.05 21.02 -5.00
N LEU A 141 0.39 19.77 -5.15
CA LEU A 141 1.42 19.16 -4.31
C LEU A 141 2.80 19.80 -4.54
N GLN A 142 3.18 20.08 -5.78
CA GLN A 142 4.43 20.80 -6.09
C GLN A 142 4.47 22.20 -5.45
N LYS A 143 3.33 22.88 -5.34
CA LYS A 143 3.24 24.17 -4.66
C LYS A 143 3.48 24.03 -3.15
N GLN A 144 3.01 22.96 -2.54
CA GLN A 144 3.31 22.63 -1.15
C GLN A 144 4.76 22.16 -0.97
N LEU A 145 5.29 21.35 -1.90
CA LEU A 145 6.68 20.90 -1.87
C LEU A 145 7.67 22.07 -2.10
N LYS A 146 7.34 23.06 -2.95
CA LYS A 146 8.15 24.28 -3.14
C LYS A 146 8.10 25.23 -1.94
N GLN A 147 7.07 25.18 -1.08
CA GLN A 147 7.04 25.91 0.19
C GLN A 147 7.97 25.31 1.25
N PHE A 148 8.26 24.02 1.16
CA PHE A 148 9.41 23.43 1.85
C PHE A 148 10.65 23.76 1.01
N ASN A 149 11.33 24.83 1.40
CA ASN A 149 12.59 25.27 0.81
C ASN A 149 13.63 24.15 0.99
N TRP A 150 13.70 23.21 0.02
CA TRP A 150 14.58 22.04 0.03
C TRP A 150 16.05 22.47 -0.21
N GLN A 151 16.56 23.39 0.59
CA GLN A 151 17.97 23.36 0.92
C GLN A 151 18.15 22.24 1.95
N VAL A 152 18.00 20.99 1.49
CA VAL A 152 18.26 19.83 2.34
C VAL A 152 19.75 19.83 2.60
N ASP A 153 20.12 20.13 3.83
CA ASP A 153 21.44 19.78 4.31
C ASP A 153 21.54 18.25 4.20
N LEU A 154 22.37 17.77 3.27
CA LEU A 154 22.56 16.34 3.00
C LEU A 154 23.19 15.57 4.17
N SER A 155 23.42 16.22 5.32
CA SER A 155 23.81 15.58 6.57
C SER A 155 22.64 14.97 7.34
N PHE A 156 21.37 15.32 7.00
CA PHE A 156 20.19 14.75 7.64
C PHE A 156 19.85 13.38 7.08
N GLU A 157 19.41 12.47 7.98
CA GLU A 157 18.91 11.15 7.63
C GLU A 157 17.49 10.98 8.20
N PHE A 158 16.75 10.01 7.67
CA PHE A 158 15.47 9.62 8.21
C PHE A 158 15.60 9.02 9.61
N THR A 159 14.63 9.24 10.46
CA THR A 159 14.55 8.62 11.78
C THR A 159 13.35 7.66 11.82
N PRO A 160 13.57 6.34 11.95
CA PRO A 160 14.87 5.69 11.95
C PRO A 160 15.51 5.65 10.54
N SER A 161 16.86 5.60 10.52
CA SER A 161 17.65 5.33 9.30
C SER A 161 17.28 3.97 8.68
N PRO A 162 17.71 3.68 7.44
CA PRO A 162 17.49 2.37 6.85
C PRO A 162 18.02 1.21 7.69
N GLU A 163 19.20 1.35 8.26
CA GLU A 163 19.85 0.34 9.11
C GLU A 163 19.10 0.14 10.43
N GLU A 164 18.76 1.23 11.12
CA GLU A 164 17.96 1.18 12.35
C GLU A 164 16.57 0.59 12.09
N THR A 165 15.95 0.90 10.95
CA THR A 165 14.67 0.31 10.54
C THR A 165 14.79 -1.21 10.41
N ASN A 166 15.84 -1.71 9.75
CA ASN A 166 16.08 -3.14 9.60
C ASN A 166 16.33 -3.83 10.95
N GLN A 167 17.07 -3.18 11.86
CA GLN A 167 17.30 -3.68 13.21
C GLN A 167 16.00 -3.74 14.04
N LEU A 168 15.17 -2.71 13.97
CA LEU A 168 13.85 -2.70 14.62
C LEU A 168 12.95 -3.84 14.10
N ILE A 169 12.92 -4.05 12.78
CA ILE A 169 12.13 -5.13 12.19
C ILE A 169 12.69 -6.48 12.65
N ALA A 170 13.99 -6.69 12.58
CA ALA A 170 14.61 -7.96 12.97
C ALA A 170 14.40 -8.31 14.45
N GLY A 171 14.38 -7.31 15.34
CA GLY A 171 14.30 -7.51 16.79
C GLY A 171 12.90 -7.46 17.39
N HIS A 172 11.98 -6.74 16.78
CA HIS A 172 10.72 -6.34 17.44
C HIS A 172 9.45 -6.46 16.59
N TYR A 173 9.53 -6.86 15.32
CA TYR A 173 8.36 -6.96 14.47
C TYR A 173 7.54 -8.21 14.76
N ASP A 174 6.30 -8.03 15.25
CA ASP A 174 5.46 -9.12 15.75
C ASP A 174 4.38 -9.59 14.77
N ILE A 175 4.21 -8.93 13.62
CA ILE A 175 3.19 -9.33 12.65
C ILE A 175 3.73 -10.47 11.78
N ARG A 176 3.32 -11.67 12.07
CA ARG A 176 3.90 -12.90 11.49
C ARG A 176 3.49 -13.16 10.04
N ARG A 177 2.22 -12.90 9.68
CA ARG A 177 1.68 -13.19 8.34
C ARG A 177 1.91 -11.99 7.41
N ASN A 178 2.75 -12.16 6.38
CA ASN A 178 3.09 -11.09 5.46
C ASN A 178 2.98 -11.53 4.00
N LEU A 179 2.41 -10.65 3.14
CA LEU A 179 2.47 -10.75 1.70
C LEU A 179 3.43 -9.69 1.17
N LEU A 180 4.48 -10.12 0.49
CA LEU A 180 5.46 -9.25 -0.15
C LEU A 180 5.22 -9.24 -1.65
N ILE A 181 4.81 -8.09 -2.20
CA ILE A 181 4.57 -7.91 -3.64
C ILE A 181 5.69 -7.06 -4.24
N LYS A 182 6.35 -7.60 -5.26
CA LYS A 182 7.38 -6.93 -6.05
C LYS A 182 6.98 -6.88 -7.51
N PHE A 183 7.13 -5.72 -8.15
CA PHE A 183 6.92 -5.60 -9.59
C PHE A 183 8.21 -5.85 -10.38
N SER A 184 8.05 -6.48 -11.57
CA SER A 184 9.19 -6.88 -12.41
C SER A 184 10.01 -5.71 -12.94
N ASN A 185 9.34 -4.57 -13.21
CA ASN A 185 9.97 -3.35 -13.76
C ASN A 185 10.06 -2.24 -12.70
N ASP A 186 10.30 -2.62 -11.44
CA ASP A 186 10.47 -1.69 -10.32
C ASP A 186 11.93 -1.73 -9.83
N GLU A 187 12.70 -0.71 -10.18
CA GLU A 187 14.12 -0.59 -9.87
C GLU A 187 14.36 -0.03 -8.46
N ILE A 188 13.34 0.58 -7.85
CA ILE A 188 13.47 1.18 -6.52
C ILE A 188 12.89 0.31 -5.41
N ASP A 189 12.40 -0.86 -5.74
CA ASP A 189 11.83 -1.84 -4.80
C ASP A 189 12.94 -2.58 -4.04
N GLN A 190 12.85 -2.57 -2.71
CA GLN A 190 13.76 -3.24 -1.79
C GLN A 190 13.13 -4.47 -1.10
N THR A 191 12.05 -5.01 -1.63
CA THR A 191 11.33 -6.17 -1.08
C THR A 191 12.24 -7.39 -0.91
N LEU A 192 13.20 -7.60 -1.84
CA LEU A 192 14.15 -8.71 -1.75
C LEU A 192 15.11 -8.58 -0.57
N SER A 193 15.43 -7.36 -0.13
CA SER A 193 16.28 -7.11 1.04
C SER A 193 15.50 -7.29 2.35
N LEU A 194 14.18 -7.02 2.34
CA LEU A 194 13.30 -7.20 3.50
C LEU A 194 12.97 -8.68 3.76
N ARG A 195 12.77 -9.47 2.70
CA ARG A 195 12.33 -10.86 2.79
C ARG A 195 13.14 -11.72 3.76
N PRO A 196 14.50 -11.74 3.73
CA PRO A 196 15.28 -12.56 4.67
C PRO A 196 15.08 -12.11 6.12
N ILE A 197 14.85 -10.83 6.40
CA ILE A 197 14.63 -10.31 7.76
C ILE A 197 13.31 -10.89 8.31
N LEU A 198 12.23 -10.84 7.54
CA LEU A 198 10.94 -11.39 7.95
C LEU A 198 10.94 -12.91 8.04
N ASN A 199 11.67 -13.59 7.17
CA ASN A 199 11.79 -15.05 7.17
C ASN A 199 12.47 -15.59 8.44
N GLN A 200 13.34 -14.83 9.08
CA GLN A 200 13.97 -15.23 10.35
C GLN A 200 12.95 -15.39 11.47
N GLN A 201 11.82 -14.70 11.41
CA GLN A 201 10.80 -14.71 12.44
C GLN A 201 9.67 -15.69 12.15
N ALA A 202 9.24 -15.82 10.89
CA ALA A 202 8.08 -16.62 10.51
C ALA A 202 8.12 -17.01 9.01
N ALA A 203 9.11 -17.78 8.58
CA ALA A 203 9.33 -18.11 7.17
C ALA A 203 8.09 -18.70 6.47
N ASP A 204 7.34 -19.58 7.15
CA ASP A 204 6.15 -20.24 6.60
C ASP A 204 4.95 -19.30 6.42
N LEU A 205 5.00 -18.09 7.00
CA LEU A 205 3.94 -17.10 6.95
C LEU A 205 4.29 -15.88 6.09
N VAL A 206 5.46 -15.89 5.44
CA VAL A 206 5.90 -14.85 4.51
C VAL A 206 5.72 -15.33 3.07
N THR A 207 4.70 -14.78 2.41
CA THR A 207 4.44 -15.06 0.99
C THR A 207 5.13 -14.03 0.12
N TYR A 208 5.93 -14.47 -0.86
CA TYR A 208 6.52 -13.60 -1.87
C TYR A 208 5.79 -13.76 -3.20
N CYS A 209 5.32 -12.66 -3.76
CA CYS A 209 4.53 -12.62 -4.99
C CYS A 209 5.14 -11.62 -5.99
N PRO A 210 5.92 -12.09 -6.98
CA PRO A 210 6.37 -11.26 -8.08
C PRO A 210 5.23 -11.04 -9.07
N LEU A 211 5.00 -9.79 -9.49
CA LEU A 211 3.98 -9.41 -10.44
C LEU A 211 4.56 -8.60 -11.60
N PRO A 212 3.94 -8.63 -12.79
CA PRO A 212 4.24 -7.65 -13.83
C PRO A 212 3.82 -6.26 -13.37
N GLY A 213 4.43 -5.22 -13.96
CA GLY A 213 4.17 -3.84 -13.63
C GLY A 213 5.39 -3.10 -13.10
N ASN A 214 5.20 -1.92 -12.56
CA ASN A 214 6.22 -1.02 -12.05
C ASN A 214 5.80 -0.38 -10.72
N HIS A 215 6.65 0.48 -10.15
CA HIS A 215 6.39 1.14 -8.87
C HIS A 215 5.06 1.90 -8.80
N LEU A 216 4.56 2.40 -9.94
CA LEU A 216 3.33 3.19 -10.02
C LEU A 216 2.06 2.34 -10.24
N THR A 217 2.20 1.05 -10.49
CA THR A 217 1.07 0.14 -10.75
C THR A 217 -0.06 0.28 -9.73
N PRO A 218 0.19 0.40 -8.40
CA PRO A 218 -0.89 0.52 -7.41
C PRO A 218 -1.70 1.81 -7.49
N LEU A 219 -1.16 2.86 -8.12
CA LEU A 219 -1.82 4.16 -8.24
C LEU A 219 -3.03 4.12 -9.19
N GLY A 220 -3.08 3.14 -10.08
CA GLY A 220 -4.21 2.92 -10.96
C GLY A 220 -4.59 4.15 -11.78
N GLN A 221 -3.59 4.90 -12.25
CA GLN A 221 -3.84 6.12 -12.98
C GLN A 221 -4.58 5.80 -14.28
N GLU A 222 -5.79 6.29 -14.38
CA GLU A 222 -6.38 6.57 -15.69
C GLU A 222 -5.53 7.67 -16.33
N ILE A 223 -4.53 7.27 -17.12
CA ILE A 223 -3.93 8.18 -18.08
C ILE A 223 -5.07 8.57 -19.00
N GLN A 224 -5.67 9.76 -18.79
CA GLN A 224 -6.62 10.35 -19.71
C GLN A 224 -5.82 10.76 -20.95
N TRP A 225 -5.62 9.78 -21.82
CA TRP A 225 -5.18 10.07 -23.18
C TRP A 225 -6.43 10.56 -23.93
N GLU A 226 -6.54 11.86 -24.10
CA GLU A 226 -7.51 12.44 -25.03
C GLU A 226 -7.00 12.14 -26.43
N THR A 227 -7.66 11.19 -27.10
CA THR A 227 -7.44 10.96 -28.54
C THR A 227 -7.78 12.25 -29.27
N GLY A 228 -6.83 12.76 -30.06
CA GLY A 228 -7.10 13.84 -30.99
C GLY A 228 -8.19 13.43 -32.00
N THR A 229 -8.70 14.38 -32.76
CA THR A 229 -9.76 14.16 -33.76
C THR A 229 -9.38 13.17 -34.88
N GLU A 230 -8.09 12.78 -34.99
CA GLU A 230 -7.59 11.77 -35.91
C GLU A 230 -6.75 10.74 -35.14
N PHE A 231 -7.08 9.44 -35.39
CA PHE A 231 -6.37 8.31 -34.77
C PHE A 231 -4.92 8.23 -35.32
N SER A 232 -3.94 8.30 -34.42
CA SER A 232 -2.52 8.23 -34.76
C SER A 232 -1.87 6.94 -34.24
N PRO A 233 -0.70 6.52 -34.77
CA PRO A 233 0.06 5.40 -34.21
C PRO A 233 0.43 5.60 -32.72
N LEU A 234 0.55 6.85 -32.25
CA LEU A 234 0.77 7.19 -30.85
C LEU A 234 -0.45 6.88 -29.97
N ASP A 235 -1.66 6.99 -30.53
CA ASP A 235 -2.90 6.64 -29.84
C ASP A 235 -3.00 5.12 -29.60
N ALA A 236 -2.52 4.31 -30.55
CA ALA A 236 -2.44 2.85 -30.40
C ALA A 236 -1.46 2.45 -29.28
N VAL A 237 -0.30 3.11 -29.20
CA VAL A 237 0.67 2.91 -28.12
C VAL A 237 0.09 3.35 -26.77
N GLY A 238 -0.59 4.49 -26.72
CA GLY A 238 -1.26 4.99 -25.51
C GLY A 238 -2.36 4.04 -25.03
N GLN A 239 -3.19 3.52 -25.94
CA GLN A 239 -4.23 2.52 -25.61
C GLN A 239 -3.63 1.19 -25.14
N TRP A 240 -2.55 0.73 -25.75
CA TRP A 240 -1.84 -0.47 -25.31
C TRP A 240 -1.25 -0.32 -23.92
N LEU A 241 -0.59 0.80 -23.63
CA LEU A 241 -0.06 1.13 -22.29
C LEU A 241 -1.20 1.19 -21.26
N LYS A 242 -2.31 1.84 -21.58
CA LYS A 242 -3.50 1.92 -20.71
C LYS A 242 -4.07 0.52 -20.42
N SER A 243 -4.17 -0.35 -21.42
CA SER A 243 -4.68 -1.71 -21.24
C SER A 243 -3.74 -2.57 -20.39
N SER A 244 -2.43 -2.45 -20.59
CA SER A 244 -1.42 -3.18 -19.83
C SER A 244 -1.44 -2.76 -18.34
N LEU A 245 -1.44 -1.46 -18.06
CA LEU A 245 -1.53 -0.94 -16.69
C LEU A 245 -2.82 -1.38 -15.97
N SER A 246 -3.94 -1.41 -16.69
CA SER A 246 -5.21 -1.91 -16.15
C SER A 246 -5.15 -3.39 -15.80
N GLN A 247 -4.52 -4.23 -16.64
CA GLN A 247 -4.34 -5.65 -16.36
C GLN A 247 -3.42 -5.90 -15.16
N ASP A 248 -2.30 -5.17 -15.05
CA ASP A 248 -1.37 -5.33 -13.95
C ASP A 248 -2.00 -4.90 -12.62
N LEU A 249 -2.80 -3.85 -12.63
CA LEU A 249 -3.57 -3.42 -11.48
C LEU A 249 -4.65 -4.43 -11.07
N GLN A 250 -5.34 -5.06 -12.04
CA GLN A 250 -6.29 -6.14 -11.77
C GLN A 250 -5.61 -7.38 -11.21
N ARG A 251 -4.43 -7.74 -11.69
CA ARG A 251 -3.61 -8.82 -11.13
C ARG A 251 -3.22 -8.52 -9.70
N LEU A 252 -2.75 -7.30 -9.42
CA LEU A 252 -2.42 -6.87 -8.07
C LEU A 252 -3.62 -7.02 -7.13
N GLN A 253 -4.79 -6.52 -7.51
CA GLN A 253 -6.03 -6.66 -6.74
C GLN A 253 -6.37 -8.13 -6.48
N SER A 254 -6.32 -8.97 -7.51
CA SER A 254 -6.65 -10.39 -7.40
C SER A 254 -5.73 -11.12 -6.43
N GLU A 255 -4.42 -10.84 -6.44
CA GLU A 255 -3.46 -11.43 -5.51
C GLU A 255 -3.69 -10.96 -4.07
N ILE A 256 -3.99 -9.68 -3.88
CA ILE A 256 -4.34 -9.14 -2.56
C ILE A 256 -5.58 -9.84 -2.02
N LEU A 257 -6.67 -9.92 -2.79
CA LEU A 257 -7.91 -10.55 -2.35
C LEU A 257 -7.73 -12.05 -2.08
N ARG A 258 -6.98 -12.78 -2.92
CA ARG A 258 -6.67 -14.18 -2.72
C ARG A 258 -5.91 -14.43 -1.42
N TRP A 259 -4.98 -13.55 -1.08
CA TRP A 259 -4.22 -13.68 0.16
C TRP A 259 -5.05 -13.30 1.39
N LEU A 260 -5.91 -12.29 1.28
CA LEU A 260 -6.80 -11.88 2.37
C LEU A 260 -7.85 -12.96 2.68
N ASP A 261 -8.48 -13.50 1.65
CA ASP A 261 -9.49 -14.57 1.75
C ASP A 261 -9.30 -15.62 0.66
N PRO A 262 -8.53 -16.68 0.94
CA PRO A 262 -8.36 -17.79 -0.01
C PRO A 262 -9.66 -18.47 -0.41
N SER A 263 -10.68 -18.50 0.45
CA SER A 263 -11.96 -19.14 0.18
C SER A 263 -12.77 -18.44 -0.92
N HIS A 264 -12.50 -17.16 -1.15
CA HIS A 264 -13.13 -16.37 -2.22
C HIS A 264 -12.83 -16.95 -3.62
N PHE A 265 -11.63 -17.51 -3.83
CA PHE A 265 -11.18 -18.08 -5.10
C PHE A 265 -11.35 -19.61 -5.19
N TYR A 266 -11.46 -20.27 -4.07
CA TYR A 266 -11.68 -21.70 -3.96
C TYR A 266 -12.96 -21.96 -3.16
N PRO A 267 -14.17 -21.74 -3.73
CA PRO A 267 -15.40 -22.06 -3.04
C PRO A 267 -15.34 -23.55 -2.67
N ALA A 268 -15.57 -23.84 -1.38
CA ALA A 268 -15.54 -25.22 -0.88
C ALA A 268 -16.33 -26.12 -1.82
N ALA A 269 -15.68 -27.16 -2.35
CA ALA A 269 -16.36 -28.15 -3.17
C ALA A 269 -17.58 -28.62 -2.37
N LYS A 270 -18.78 -28.49 -2.95
CA LYS A 270 -20.01 -29.02 -2.34
C LYS A 270 -19.74 -30.48 -2.02
N ILE A 271 -19.56 -30.79 -0.75
CA ILE A 271 -19.53 -32.18 -0.29
C ILE A 271 -20.92 -32.68 -0.60
N ASN A 272 -21.07 -33.39 -1.70
CA ASN A 272 -22.29 -34.12 -1.99
C ASN A 272 -22.47 -35.12 -0.86
N SER A 273 -23.37 -34.82 0.07
CA SER A 273 -23.88 -35.79 1.01
C SER A 273 -24.41 -36.94 0.17
N ALA A 274 -23.70 -38.06 0.22
CA ALA A 274 -24.19 -39.30 -0.36
C ALA A 274 -25.58 -39.61 0.25
N PRO A 275 -26.54 -40.04 -0.57
CA PRO A 275 -27.84 -40.43 -0.05
C PRO A 275 -27.63 -41.65 0.87
N SER A 276 -28.05 -41.50 2.10
CA SER A 276 -28.17 -42.59 3.05
C SER A 276 -29.19 -43.61 2.53
N HIS A 277 -28.71 -44.79 2.19
CA HIS A 277 -29.56 -45.98 1.99
C HIS A 277 -29.96 -46.58 3.32
#